data_903b183a88c5052b8f7093e3c736557f
#
_entry.id   903b183a88c5052b8f7093e3c736557f
#
_cell.length_a   1.000
_cell.length_b   1.000
_cell.length_c   1.000
_cell.angle_alpha   90.00
_cell.angle_beta   90.00
_cell.angle_gamma   90.00
#
_symmetry.space_group_name_H-M   'P 1'
#
loop_
_entity.id
_entity.type
_entity.pdbx_description
1 polymer ?
#
loop_
_entity_poly.entity_id
_entity_poly.type
_entity_poly.pdbx_seq_one_letter_code
_entity_poly.pdbx_strand_id
1 'polypeptide(L)'
;MYFRICASGGSKLPKKAFYRLAPELLQGGLTDSGTPVRVQLLGQHPQWLAENAQLAIELGSHGVDLNCGCPSKTVNGSNGGASLLKDPDLIYRAIKAMREAVPQDQIVSVKVRLGWDSADQCFEIADAVVQGGADEITVHGRTKQDGYRAERINWQAIGEIQKRLSIPVIANGEIWDFESAKIAKMRPLVRV
;
A
#
# COMPACT_ATOMS: atom_id res chain seq x y z
N MET A 1 11.70 -3.81 5.59
CA MET A 1 11.07 -4.01 4.25
C MET A 1 11.34 -2.80 3.40
N TYR A 2 11.76 -3.00 2.16
CA TYR A 2 12.02 -1.93 1.19
C TYR A 2 11.03 -2.05 0.03
N PHE A 3 10.45 -0.94 -0.43
CA PHE A 3 9.47 -0.92 -1.52
C PHE A 3 10.05 -0.35 -2.80
N ARG A 4 9.75 -1.01 -3.94
CA ARG A 4 10.03 -0.52 -5.29
C ARG A 4 8.72 -0.33 -6.05
N ILE A 5 8.51 0.83 -6.63
CA ILE A 5 7.25 1.21 -7.27
C ILE A 5 7.27 0.85 -8.74
N CYS A 6 6.30 0.04 -9.18
CA CYS A 6 6.03 -0.28 -10.58
C CYS A 6 4.62 0.21 -10.95
N ALA A 7 4.53 1.14 -11.89
CA ALA A 7 3.23 1.61 -12.38
C ALA A 7 2.70 0.64 -13.45
N SER A 8 1.55 0.01 -13.20
CA SER A 8 0.85 -0.84 -14.17
C SER A 8 -0.28 -0.05 -14.83
N GLY A 9 0.04 0.80 -15.78
CA GLY A 9 -0.89 1.72 -16.43
C GLY A 9 -1.95 1.10 -17.34
N GLY A 10 -2.50 -0.08 -17.04
CA GLY A 10 -3.54 -0.74 -17.83
C GLY A 10 -3.03 -1.84 -18.77
N SER A 11 -1.88 -2.44 -18.43
CA SER A 11 -1.33 -3.62 -19.13
C SER A 11 -0.39 -4.42 -18.22
N LYS A 12 -0.13 -5.67 -18.62
CA LYS A 12 0.96 -6.46 -18.04
C LYS A 12 2.30 -5.83 -18.40
N LEU A 13 3.14 -5.61 -17.40
CA LEU A 13 4.48 -5.09 -17.60
C LEU A 13 5.45 -6.18 -18.09
N PRO A 14 6.38 -5.87 -18.99
CA PRO A 14 7.42 -6.83 -19.37
C PRO A 14 8.44 -7.00 -18.23
N LYS A 15 9.06 -8.19 -18.10
CA LYS A 15 10.10 -8.50 -17.10
C LYS A 15 11.19 -7.43 -17.00
N LYS A 16 11.65 -6.90 -18.16
CA LYS A 16 12.66 -5.83 -18.20
C LYS A 16 12.24 -4.55 -17.46
N ALA A 17 10.94 -4.26 -17.37
CA ALA A 17 10.45 -3.09 -16.63
C ALA A 17 10.61 -3.31 -15.11
N PHE A 18 10.31 -4.52 -14.62
CA PHE A 18 10.54 -4.88 -13.21
C PHE A 18 12.03 -4.78 -12.84
N TYR A 19 12.93 -5.38 -13.62
CA TYR A 19 14.37 -5.31 -13.35
C TYR A 19 14.94 -3.89 -13.39
N ARG A 20 14.39 -3.01 -14.26
CA ARG A 20 14.79 -1.60 -14.30
C ARG A 20 14.31 -0.84 -13.06
N LEU A 21 13.11 -1.13 -12.56
CA LEU A 21 12.50 -0.41 -11.44
C LEU A 21 12.86 -1.01 -10.09
N ALA A 22 13.16 -2.31 -10.05
CA ALA A 22 13.53 -3.09 -8.88
C ALA A 22 14.71 -4.01 -9.23
N PRO A 23 15.92 -3.47 -9.39
CA PRO A 23 17.09 -4.27 -9.79
C PRO A 23 17.44 -5.37 -8.79
N GLU A 24 17.02 -5.24 -7.54
CA GLU A 24 17.18 -6.24 -6.49
C GLU A 24 16.53 -7.60 -6.87
N LEU A 25 15.56 -7.62 -7.76
CA LEU A 25 14.94 -8.85 -8.27
C LEU A 25 15.93 -9.73 -9.04
N LEU A 26 17.03 -9.16 -9.58
CA LEU A 26 18.10 -9.92 -10.22
C LEU A 26 18.95 -10.70 -9.23
N GLN A 27 18.87 -10.39 -7.95
CA GLN A 27 19.63 -11.03 -6.85
C GLN A 27 18.71 -11.57 -5.74
N GLY A 28 17.57 -12.14 -6.14
CA GLY A 28 16.64 -12.79 -5.21
C GLY A 28 15.78 -11.84 -4.39
N GLY A 29 15.59 -10.60 -4.85
CA GLY A 29 14.73 -9.63 -4.18
C GLY A 29 15.30 -9.08 -2.87
N LEU A 30 16.62 -9.07 -2.72
CA LEU A 30 17.30 -8.55 -1.53
C LEU A 30 18.14 -7.32 -1.90
N THR A 31 18.15 -6.33 -1.02
CA THR A 31 19.13 -5.22 -1.10
C THR A 31 20.53 -5.72 -0.78
N ASP A 32 21.57 -4.92 -1.05
CA ASP A 32 22.96 -5.27 -0.70
C ASP A 32 23.16 -5.53 0.80
N SER A 33 22.32 -4.95 1.65
CA SER A 33 22.30 -5.20 3.09
C SER A 33 21.46 -6.41 3.52
N GLY A 34 20.93 -7.20 2.57
CA GLY A 34 20.08 -8.37 2.85
C GLY A 34 18.64 -8.03 3.23
N THR A 35 18.19 -6.77 3.03
CA THR A 35 16.80 -6.39 3.32
C THR A 35 15.86 -6.85 2.21
N PRO A 36 14.78 -7.61 2.54
CA PRO A 36 13.80 -8.02 1.54
C PRO A 36 13.12 -6.84 0.84
N VAL A 37 12.97 -6.95 -0.47
CA VAL A 37 12.29 -5.97 -1.32
C VAL A 37 10.91 -6.50 -1.68
N ARG A 38 9.89 -5.64 -1.49
CA ARG A 38 8.52 -5.86 -1.93
C ARG A 38 8.19 -4.92 -3.05
N VAL A 39 7.70 -5.45 -4.17
CA VAL A 39 7.27 -4.64 -5.31
C VAL A 39 5.92 -3.99 -4.99
N GLN A 40 5.86 -2.66 -5.11
CA GLN A 40 4.64 -1.89 -4.96
C GLN A 40 4.03 -1.59 -6.34
N LEU A 41 2.78 -1.98 -6.54
CA LEU A 41 2.04 -1.76 -7.78
C LEU A 41 1.17 -0.50 -7.69
N LEU A 42 1.09 0.21 -8.81
CA LEU A 42 0.22 1.36 -9.03
C LEU A 42 -0.70 1.06 -10.21
N GLY A 43 -2.01 1.07 -10.02
CA GLY A 43 -2.98 0.80 -11.07
C GLY A 43 -4.40 0.77 -10.53
N GLN A 44 -5.38 0.64 -11.44
CA GLN A 44 -6.80 0.55 -11.12
C GLN A 44 -7.49 -0.73 -11.65
N HIS A 45 -6.84 -1.44 -12.56
CA HIS A 45 -7.44 -2.60 -13.21
C HIS A 45 -7.08 -3.88 -12.46
N PRO A 46 -8.04 -4.56 -11.79
CA PRO A 46 -7.77 -5.75 -10.98
C PRO A 46 -7.02 -6.84 -11.73
N GLN A 47 -7.39 -7.11 -13.00
CA GLN A 47 -6.72 -8.12 -13.83
C GLN A 47 -5.22 -7.79 -14.00
N TRP A 48 -4.88 -6.55 -14.39
CA TRP A 48 -3.47 -6.20 -14.60
C TRP A 48 -2.68 -6.13 -13.31
N LEU A 49 -3.33 -5.75 -12.19
CA LEU A 49 -2.71 -5.81 -10.88
C LEU A 49 -2.39 -7.26 -10.48
N ALA A 50 -3.31 -8.19 -10.71
CA ALA A 50 -3.13 -9.62 -10.47
C ALA A 50 -1.96 -10.20 -11.29
N GLU A 51 -1.95 -9.98 -12.62
CA GLU A 51 -0.90 -10.48 -13.49
C GLU A 51 0.48 -9.90 -13.19
N ASN A 52 0.55 -8.61 -12.82
CA ASN A 52 1.79 -7.97 -12.42
C ASN A 52 2.25 -8.40 -11.02
N ALA A 53 1.31 -8.68 -10.10
CA ALA A 53 1.61 -9.22 -8.78
C ALA A 53 2.21 -10.63 -8.89
N GLN A 54 1.59 -11.51 -9.67
CA GLN A 54 2.12 -12.84 -9.94
C GLN A 54 3.53 -12.76 -10.55
N LEU A 55 3.72 -11.91 -11.57
CA LEU A 55 5.03 -11.75 -12.20
C LEU A 55 6.09 -11.21 -11.22
N ALA A 56 5.74 -10.26 -10.34
CA ALA A 56 6.66 -9.76 -9.32
C ALA A 56 7.16 -10.88 -8.41
N ILE A 57 6.28 -11.77 -7.95
CA ILE A 57 6.63 -12.93 -7.13
C ILE A 57 7.53 -13.91 -7.92
N GLU A 58 7.17 -14.24 -9.15
CA GLU A 58 8.00 -15.10 -10.03
C GLU A 58 9.41 -14.55 -10.24
N LEU A 59 9.58 -13.23 -10.18
CA LEU A 59 10.86 -12.55 -10.33
C LEU A 59 11.65 -12.40 -9.00
N GLY A 60 11.10 -12.89 -7.89
CA GLY A 60 11.77 -12.93 -6.59
C GLY A 60 11.35 -11.81 -5.61
N SER A 61 10.24 -11.13 -5.85
CA SER A 61 9.70 -10.18 -4.86
C SER A 61 9.23 -10.89 -3.59
N HIS A 62 9.55 -10.33 -2.42
CA HIS A 62 9.12 -10.83 -1.11
C HIS A 62 7.73 -10.31 -0.73
N GLY A 63 6.73 -10.66 -1.53
CA GLY A 63 5.38 -10.14 -1.45
C GLY A 63 5.13 -8.99 -2.44
N VAL A 64 3.92 -8.46 -2.43
CA VAL A 64 3.49 -7.32 -3.25
C VAL A 64 2.71 -6.31 -2.42
N ASP A 65 2.72 -5.05 -2.85
CA ASP A 65 1.99 -3.98 -2.20
C ASP A 65 1.14 -3.20 -3.21
N LEU A 66 -0.09 -2.84 -2.84
CA LEU A 66 -0.94 -1.96 -3.63
C LEU A 66 -0.86 -0.53 -3.10
N ASN A 67 -0.49 0.42 -3.94
CA ASN A 67 -0.47 1.83 -3.57
C ASN A 67 -1.81 2.50 -3.84
N CYS A 68 -2.55 2.81 -2.77
CA CYS A 68 -3.76 3.62 -2.77
C CYS A 68 -3.55 4.99 -2.11
N GLY A 69 -2.30 5.46 -2.00
CA GLY A 69 -1.99 6.69 -1.25
C GLY A 69 -1.25 7.78 -2.02
N CYS A 70 -0.72 7.49 -3.21
CA CYS A 70 0.07 8.45 -3.99
C CYS A 70 -0.80 9.66 -4.43
N PRO A 71 -0.47 10.91 -4.01
CA PRO A 71 -1.26 12.09 -4.34
C PRO A 71 -0.88 12.71 -5.69
N SER A 72 0.09 12.17 -6.41
CA SER A 72 0.60 12.71 -7.69
C SER A 72 -0.53 12.89 -8.71
N LYS A 73 -0.57 14.05 -9.36
CA LYS A 73 -1.55 14.36 -10.41
C LYS A 73 -1.45 13.38 -11.59
N THR A 74 -0.24 13.00 -11.98
CA THR A 74 0.01 12.04 -13.07
C THR A 74 -0.56 10.65 -12.72
N VAL A 75 -0.32 10.16 -11.50
CA VAL A 75 -0.83 8.86 -11.04
C VAL A 75 -2.35 8.89 -10.91
N ASN A 76 -2.91 9.93 -10.31
CA ASN A 76 -4.35 10.08 -10.14
C ASN A 76 -5.07 10.35 -11.47
N GLY A 77 -4.40 10.97 -12.45
CA GLY A 77 -4.93 11.17 -13.81
C GLY A 77 -5.11 9.86 -14.58
N SER A 78 -4.35 8.82 -14.23
CA SER A 78 -4.54 7.44 -14.72
C SER A 78 -5.41 6.59 -13.79
N ASN A 79 -6.15 7.22 -12.88
CA ASN A 79 -7.02 6.60 -11.88
C ASN A 79 -6.32 5.57 -10.96
N GLY A 80 -5.02 5.68 -10.74
CA GLY A 80 -4.23 4.90 -9.78
C GLY A 80 -3.93 5.68 -8.50
N GLY A 81 -3.24 5.06 -7.55
CA GLY A 81 -2.84 5.69 -6.29
C GLY A 81 -4.03 6.17 -5.46
N ALA A 82 -3.99 7.43 -4.97
CA ALA A 82 -5.02 7.96 -4.10
C ALA A 82 -6.41 8.06 -4.73
N SER A 83 -6.53 8.04 -6.08
CA SER A 83 -7.85 8.07 -6.72
C SER A 83 -8.71 6.84 -6.41
N LEU A 84 -8.07 5.70 -6.07
CA LEU A 84 -8.77 4.48 -5.62
C LEU A 84 -9.54 4.69 -4.32
N LEU A 85 -9.14 5.65 -3.48
CA LEU A 85 -9.83 5.95 -2.21
C LEU A 85 -11.26 6.46 -2.39
N LYS A 86 -11.65 6.83 -3.60
CA LYS A 86 -13.03 7.25 -3.94
C LYS A 86 -13.98 6.08 -4.13
N ASP A 87 -13.45 4.88 -4.29
CA ASP A 87 -14.21 3.67 -4.60
C ASP A 87 -13.65 2.49 -3.78
N PRO A 88 -14.11 2.28 -2.53
CA PRO A 88 -13.70 1.15 -1.70
C PRO A 88 -13.98 -0.21 -2.34
N ASP A 89 -15.03 -0.34 -3.16
CA ASP A 89 -15.30 -1.58 -3.87
C ASP A 89 -14.23 -1.91 -4.92
N LEU A 90 -13.70 -0.89 -5.60
CA LEU A 90 -12.56 -1.09 -6.50
C LEU A 90 -11.30 -1.51 -5.75
N ILE A 91 -11.05 -0.96 -4.54
CA ILE A 91 -9.94 -1.38 -3.67
C ILE A 91 -10.12 -2.87 -3.32
N TYR A 92 -11.31 -3.27 -2.86
CA TYR A 92 -11.63 -4.67 -2.57
C TYR A 92 -11.34 -5.59 -3.76
N ARG A 93 -11.87 -5.25 -4.95
CA ARG A 93 -11.69 -6.06 -6.17
C ARG A 93 -10.23 -6.15 -6.60
N ALA A 94 -9.48 -5.07 -6.49
CA ALA A 94 -8.06 -5.03 -6.83
C ALA A 94 -7.24 -5.93 -5.90
N ILE A 95 -7.46 -5.84 -4.60
CA ILE A 95 -6.76 -6.64 -3.60
C ILE A 95 -7.12 -8.11 -3.74
N LYS A 96 -8.41 -8.43 -3.89
CA LYS A 96 -8.89 -9.80 -4.10
C LYS A 96 -8.22 -10.45 -5.31
N ALA A 97 -8.17 -9.74 -6.44
CA ALA A 97 -7.52 -10.24 -7.64
C ALA A 97 -6.01 -10.47 -7.44
N MET A 98 -5.31 -9.57 -6.73
CA MET A 98 -3.90 -9.76 -6.38
C MET A 98 -3.72 -10.94 -5.43
N ARG A 99 -4.59 -11.09 -4.40
CA ARG A 99 -4.51 -12.20 -3.43
C ARG A 99 -4.73 -13.55 -4.09
N GLU A 100 -5.67 -13.65 -5.03
CA GLU A 100 -5.95 -14.88 -5.78
C GLU A 100 -4.80 -15.28 -6.73
N ALA A 101 -4.04 -14.29 -7.23
CA ALA A 101 -2.91 -14.50 -8.14
C ALA A 101 -1.57 -14.79 -7.44
N VAL A 102 -1.46 -14.48 -6.16
CA VAL A 102 -0.22 -14.60 -5.36
C VAL A 102 -0.32 -15.81 -4.43
N PRO A 103 0.72 -16.66 -4.30
CA PRO A 103 0.74 -17.77 -3.36
C PRO A 103 0.39 -17.35 -1.92
N GLN A 104 -0.25 -18.24 -1.17
CA GLN A 104 -0.77 -17.92 0.17
C GLN A 104 0.31 -17.62 1.21
N ASP A 105 1.53 -18.11 1.01
CA ASP A 105 2.70 -17.85 1.82
C ASP A 105 3.39 -16.51 1.50
N GLN A 106 2.94 -15.83 0.46
CA GLN A 106 3.45 -14.52 0.04
C GLN A 106 2.53 -13.39 0.50
N ILE A 107 3.11 -12.30 0.98
CA ILE A 107 2.37 -11.17 1.55
C ILE A 107 1.77 -10.28 0.46
N VAL A 108 0.49 -9.98 0.60
CA VAL A 108 -0.20 -8.91 -0.12
C VAL A 108 -0.49 -7.78 0.86
N SER A 109 0.18 -6.65 0.72
CA SER A 109 -0.02 -5.47 1.56
C SER A 109 -0.66 -4.32 0.78
N VAL A 110 -1.21 -3.36 1.51
CA VAL A 110 -1.83 -2.18 0.91
C VAL A 110 -1.42 -0.93 1.66
N LYS A 111 -1.07 0.13 0.91
CA LYS A 111 -0.82 1.45 1.48
C LYS A 111 -1.94 2.41 1.12
N VAL A 112 -2.65 2.93 2.13
CA VAL A 112 -3.79 3.86 1.97
C VAL A 112 -3.54 5.20 2.66
N ARG A 113 -4.41 6.17 2.36
CA ARG A 113 -4.69 7.36 3.17
C ARG A 113 -6.06 7.23 3.82
N LEU A 114 -6.41 8.14 4.73
CA LEU A 114 -7.71 8.16 5.42
C LEU A 114 -8.90 8.40 4.48
N GLY A 115 -8.64 8.91 3.28
CA GLY A 115 -9.64 9.18 2.27
C GLY A 115 -9.12 10.13 1.19
N TRP A 116 -9.98 10.51 0.25
CA TRP A 116 -9.65 11.43 -0.83
C TRP A 116 -9.69 12.89 -0.36
N ASP A 117 -10.86 13.41 0.01
CA ASP A 117 -11.13 14.77 0.46
C ASP A 117 -11.49 14.85 1.94
N SER A 118 -12.11 13.82 2.50
CA SER A 118 -12.38 13.67 3.93
C SER A 118 -11.99 12.27 4.42
N ALA A 119 -12.03 12.08 5.74
CA ALA A 119 -11.79 10.79 6.38
C ALA A 119 -13.09 9.99 6.63
N ASP A 120 -14.23 10.43 6.12
CA ASP A 120 -15.53 9.84 6.42
C ASP A 120 -15.64 8.38 6.00
N GLN A 121 -14.94 8.00 4.91
CA GLN A 121 -14.89 6.63 4.39
C GLN A 121 -13.68 5.82 4.89
N CYS A 122 -12.94 6.30 5.88
CA CYS A 122 -11.69 5.62 6.29
C CYS A 122 -11.92 4.18 6.76
N PHE A 123 -13.05 3.90 7.40
CA PHE A 123 -13.40 2.54 7.85
C PHE A 123 -13.86 1.65 6.70
N GLU A 124 -14.62 2.18 5.74
CA GLU A 124 -15.03 1.46 4.54
C GLU A 124 -13.83 1.06 3.68
N ILE A 125 -12.86 1.97 3.54
CA ILE A 125 -11.58 1.70 2.88
C ILE A 125 -10.82 0.59 3.63
N ALA A 126 -10.73 0.68 4.95
CA ALA A 126 -10.05 -0.30 5.78
C ALA A 126 -10.71 -1.69 5.73
N ASP A 127 -12.04 -1.74 5.78
CA ASP A 127 -12.82 -2.98 5.65
C ASP A 127 -12.63 -3.62 4.26
N ALA A 128 -12.64 -2.82 3.18
CA ALA A 128 -12.40 -3.29 1.83
C ALA A 128 -11.02 -3.96 1.67
N VAL A 129 -10.00 -3.43 2.36
CA VAL A 129 -8.64 -4.00 2.38
C VAL A 129 -8.65 -5.40 3.01
N VAL A 130 -9.27 -5.56 4.18
CA VAL A 130 -9.34 -6.86 4.87
C VAL A 130 -10.18 -7.86 4.09
N GLN A 131 -11.36 -7.45 3.61
CA GLN A 131 -12.27 -8.31 2.84
C GLN A 131 -11.64 -8.76 1.51
N GLY A 132 -10.76 -7.94 0.92
CA GLY A 132 -9.98 -8.30 -0.26
C GLY A 132 -8.90 -9.35 0.01
N GLY A 133 -8.59 -9.64 1.27
CA GLY A 133 -7.62 -10.65 1.69
C GLY A 133 -6.18 -10.12 1.80
N ALA A 134 -6.00 -8.83 2.09
CA ALA A 134 -4.68 -8.29 2.41
C ALA A 134 -4.18 -8.83 3.76
N ASP A 135 -2.86 -9.06 3.85
CA ASP A 135 -2.20 -9.55 5.05
C ASP A 135 -1.82 -8.42 6.01
N GLU A 136 -1.62 -7.20 5.51
CA GLU A 136 -1.32 -6.00 6.31
C GLU A 136 -1.75 -4.72 5.59
N ILE A 137 -1.99 -3.66 6.36
CA ILE A 137 -2.32 -2.33 5.84
C ILE A 137 -1.41 -1.26 6.44
N THR A 138 -0.87 -0.38 5.60
CA THR A 138 -0.17 0.84 6.03
C THR A 138 -1.10 2.03 5.85
N VAL A 139 -1.40 2.75 6.94
CA VAL A 139 -2.31 3.89 6.94
C VAL A 139 -1.55 5.19 7.13
N HIS A 140 -1.55 6.07 6.11
CA HIS A 140 -1.10 7.43 6.24
C HIS A 140 -2.21 8.26 6.90
N GLY A 141 -1.95 8.85 8.05
CA GLY A 141 -2.92 9.57 8.89
C GLY A 141 -3.46 10.88 8.31
N ARG A 142 -3.52 11.02 6.99
CA ARG A 142 -4.06 12.19 6.27
C ARG A 142 -4.93 11.76 5.11
N THR A 143 -5.83 12.64 4.67
CA THR A 143 -6.51 12.50 3.37
C THR A 143 -5.56 12.87 2.23
N LYS A 144 -5.97 12.62 0.99
CA LYS A 144 -5.21 13.10 -0.19
C LYS A 144 -5.22 14.62 -0.26
N GLN A 145 -6.33 15.26 0.12
CA GLN A 145 -6.48 16.72 0.09
C GLN A 145 -5.61 17.42 1.14
N ASP A 146 -5.37 16.79 2.30
CA ASP A 146 -4.46 17.31 3.31
C ASP A 146 -3.01 17.41 2.83
N GLY A 147 -2.65 16.65 1.82
CA GLY A 147 -1.29 16.62 1.25
C GLY A 147 -0.27 16.11 2.25
N TYR A 148 0.71 16.97 2.59
CA TYR A 148 1.78 16.68 3.56
C TYR A 148 1.82 17.69 4.71
N ARG A 149 0.73 18.39 4.99
CA ARG A 149 0.64 19.35 6.10
C ARG A 149 0.70 18.61 7.43
N ALA A 150 1.76 18.89 8.22
CA ALA A 150 2.08 18.17 9.46
C ALA A 150 0.92 18.23 10.47
N GLU A 151 0.27 19.40 10.60
CA GLU A 151 -0.85 19.65 11.50
C GLU A 151 -2.14 18.89 11.17
N ARG A 152 -2.22 18.30 9.95
CA ARG A 152 -3.41 17.58 9.49
C ARG A 152 -3.39 16.09 9.78
N ILE A 153 -2.35 15.58 10.43
CA ILE A 153 -2.27 14.16 10.73
C ILE A 153 -3.29 13.75 11.81
N ASN A 154 -4.10 12.76 11.51
CA ASN A 154 -5.12 12.20 12.40
C ASN A 154 -4.68 10.82 12.92
N TRP A 155 -3.92 10.83 14.00
CA TRP A 155 -3.46 9.62 14.68
C TRP A 155 -4.59 8.82 15.33
N GLN A 156 -5.65 9.51 15.79
CA GLN A 156 -6.80 8.85 16.39
C GLN A 156 -7.50 7.93 15.37
N ALA A 157 -7.72 8.40 14.15
CA ALA A 157 -8.33 7.58 13.10
C ALA A 157 -7.50 6.32 12.80
N ILE A 158 -6.15 6.41 12.79
CA ILE A 158 -5.29 5.23 12.64
C ILE A 158 -5.52 4.24 13.78
N GLY A 159 -5.59 4.74 15.03
CA GLY A 159 -5.84 3.90 16.20
C GLY A 159 -7.22 3.24 16.20
N GLU A 160 -8.24 3.92 15.70
CA GLU A 160 -9.59 3.36 15.55
C GLU A 160 -9.64 2.29 14.45
N ILE A 161 -8.96 2.52 13.31
CA ILE A 161 -8.78 1.50 12.27
C ILE A 161 -8.06 0.28 12.84
N GLN A 162 -7.01 0.45 13.64
CA GLN A 162 -6.27 -0.65 14.25
C GLN A 162 -7.14 -1.50 15.19
N LYS A 163 -8.02 -0.88 15.97
CA LYS A 163 -8.96 -1.62 16.84
C LYS A 163 -9.99 -2.42 16.05
N ARG A 164 -10.37 -1.92 14.88
CA ARG A 164 -11.38 -2.51 14.03
C ARG A 164 -10.88 -3.73 13.27
N LEU A 165 -9.63 -3.69 12.80
CA LEU A 165 -9.11 -4.69 11.88
C LEU A 165 -8.44 -5.87 12.59
N SER A 166 -8.54 -7.06 11.99
CA SER A 166 -7.86 -8.30 12.43
C SER A 166 -6.45 -8.46 11.89
N ILE A 167 -6.04 -7.65 10.89
CA ILE A 167 -4.71 -7.68 10.29
C ILE A 167 -3.81 -6.58 10.90
N PRO A 168 -2.48 -6.70 10.80
CA PRO A 168 -1.54 -5.66 11.22
C PRO A 168 -1.82 -4.31 10.54
N VAL A 169 -1.89 -3.25 11.34
CA VAL A 169 -2.03 -1.86 10.88
C VAL A 169 -0.73 -1.12 11.19
N ILE A 170 -0.06 -0.64 10.15
CA ILE A 170 1.19 0.11 10.23
C ILE A 170 0.88 1.59 10.10
N ALA A 171 1.18 2.36 11.14
CA ALA A 171 0.99 3.80 11.14
C ALA A 171 2.06 4.50 10.29
N ASN A 172 1.64 5.48 9.48
CA ASN A 172 2.53 6.30 8.66
C ASN A 172 2.15 7.79 8.73
N GLY A 173 3.17 8.64 8.75
CA GLY A 173 3.09 10.10 8.77
C GLY A 173 3.87 10.69 9.93
N GLU A 174 4.67 11.76 9.70
CA GLU A 174 5.46 12.49 10.70
C GLU A 174 6.32 11.59 11.62
N ILE A 175 6.76 10.44 11.10
CA ILE A 175 7.71 9.55 11.78
C ILE A 175 9.02 9.63 11.00
N TRP A 176 9.97 10.43 11.52
CA TRP A 176 11.22 10.76 10.84
C TRP A 176 12.43 10.08 11.47
N ASP A 177 12.34 9.76 12.77
CA ASP A 177 13.39 9.19 13.59
C ASP A 177 12.82 8.34 14.73
N PHE A 178 13.71 7.80 15.56
CA PHE A 178 13.33 6.97 16.69
C PHE A 178 12.50 7.73 17.74
N GLU A 179 12.75 9.01 17.99
CA GLU A 179 12.00 9.80 18.96
C GLU A 179 10.58 10.10 18.48
N SER A 180 10.40 10.47 17.21
CA SER A 180 9.06 10.64 16.62
C SER A 180 8.28 9.32 16.58
N ALA A 181 8.95 8.18 16.36
CA ALA A 181 8.33 6.86 16.47
C ALA A 181 7.85 6.55 17.89
N LYS A 182 8.65 6.86 18.92
CA LYS A 182 8.23 6.73 20.34
C LYS A 182 7.01 7.59 20.64
N ILE A 183 6.99 8.84 20.19
CA ILE A 183 5.88 9.76 20.40
C ILE A 183 4.61 9.21 19.72
N ALA A 184 4.73 8.69 18.51
CA ALA A 184 3.60 8.06 17.81
C ALA A 184 3.08 6.84 18.58
N LYS A 185 3.97 5.99 19.10
CA LYS A 185 3.64 4.78 19.89
C LYS A 185 3.00 5.11 21.25
N MET A 186 3.36 6.22 21.87
CA MET A 186 2.78 6.68 23.14
C MET A 186 1.36 7.23 22.98
N ARG A 187 0.93 7.54 21.77
CA ARG A 187 -0.45 7.96 21.52
C ARG A 187 -1.37 6.77 21.75
N PRO A 188 -2.47 6.96 22.52
CA PRO A 188 -3.40 5.86 22.75
C PRO A 188 -3.80 5.25 21.40
N LEU A 189 -3.58 3.91 21.24
CA LEU A 189 -4.06 3.12 20.13
C LEU A 189 -3.19 3.01 18.87
N VAL A 190 -1.97 3.54 18.82
CA VAL A 190 -1.11 3.41 17.65
C VAL A 190 0.01 2.40 17.91
N ARG A 191 0.07 1.30 17.13
CA ARG A 191 1.26 0.46 16.99
C ARG A 191 2.08 0.98 15.80
N VAL A 192 3.34 1.23 16.03
CA VAL A 192 4.31 1.71 15.02
C VAL A 192 5.27 0.58 14.69
#